data_07dc6b4d1100102a1b8711d71ea14be6
#
_entry.id   07dc6b4d1100102a1b8711d71ea14be6
#
_cell.length_a   1.000
_cell.length_b   1.000
_cell.length_c   1.000
_cell.angle_alpha   90.00
_cell.angle_beta   90.00
_cell.angle_gamma   90.00
#
_symmetry.space_group_name_H-M   'P 1'
#
loop_
_entity.id
_entity.type
_entity.pdbx_description
1 polymer ?
#
loop_
_entity_poly.entity_id
_entity_poly.type
_entity_poly.pdbx_seq_one_letter_code
_entity_poly.pdbx_strand_id
1 'polypeptide(L)'
;MRYVSTRGGGVPQRFSDILLEGLAPDGGLYVPESYPRADLAAWRRLDYRGLATAILRQFMDDVPGLEALVARTYTRANFGSDEIAPLRTLAPGLHLLGLSNGPTLAFKDLALQLLGNLFEQVLGERQATLNILGATSGDTGSAAEHAMRGRRGIQVFMLSPHGRVSPFQAAQMYSLQDANIHNLVVRGVFDDCQDMVKRVNADAAFKARHCIGAVNSINWARIAAQVVYYFWGYFRATRADAEEVSFAVPTGNFGNIYAGHVARAMGLPVRRLILATNENDVLDEFFRSGKYRVRQATAATSSPSMDISKASNFERYAFDLVEREGRALGSLWRKLETDAEIDLSLLPRSGFASGRSSHADRIATLRSVHALYGVTIDPHTADGIKVGLEHREAGVPLICLETALPAKFADTIREALGREPARPAAFADLEKRPQRYEVIEADAEAVKRFIERQAAAR
;
A
#
# COMPACT_ATOMS: atom_id res chain seq x y z
N MET A 1 -6.68 -12.30 18.55
CA MET A 1 -7.38 -11.15 17.92
C MET A 1 -8.54 -11.66 17.07
N ARG A 2 -9.68 -10.99 17.08
CA ARG A 2 -10.82 -11.27 16.20
C ARG A 2 -11.03 -10.10 15.24
N TYR A 3 -11.60 -10.39 14.09
CA TYR A 3 -11.82 -9.44 13.00
C TYR A 3 -13.28 -9.40 12.60
N VAL A 4 -13.80 -8.21 12.42
CA VAL A 4 -15.19 -7.94 12.04
C VAL A 4 -15.24 -7.22 10.69
N SER A 5 -16.39 -7.36 9.99
CA SER A 5 -16.66 -6.57 8.81
C SER A 5 -17.00 -5.13 9.16
N THR A 6 -16.47 -4.17 8.41
CA THR A 6 -16.85 -2.75 8.50
C THR A 6 -18.33 -2.51 8.24
N ARG A 7 -19.03 -3.41 7.54
CA ARG A 7 -20.48 -3.29 7.24
C ARG A 7 -21.37 -4.09 8.18
N GLY A 8 -20.76 -4.77 9.17
CA GLY A 8 -21.46 -5.43 10.26
C GLY A 8 -22.05 -6.80 9.93
N GLY A 9 -21.75 -7.37 8.77
CA GLY A 9 -22.17 -8.73 8.41
C GLY A 9 -21.19 -9.79 8.85
N GLY A 10 -21.67 -11.03 8.97
CA GLY A 10 -20.88 -12.20 9.33
C GLY A 10 -20.59 -12.33 10.83
N VAL A 11 -19.79 -13.32 11.16
CA VAL A 11 -19.27 -13.57 12.51
C VAL A 11 -17.81 -13.18 12.60
N PRO A 12 -17.30 -12.80 13.80
CA PRO A 12 -15.90 -12.46 13.96
C PRO A 12 -14.96 -13.61 13.56
N GLN A 13 -13.98 -13.31 12.70
CA GLN A 13 -13.04 -14.28 12.13
C GLN A 13 -11.66 -14.20 12.80
N ARG A 14 -10.82 -15.22 12.58
CA ARG A 14 -9.39 -15.19 12.94
C ARG A 14 -8.59 -14.53 11.83
N PHE A 15 -7.34 -14.12 12.15
CA PHE A 15 -6.47 -13.52 11.15
C PHE A 15 -6.17 -14.47 9.96
N SER A 16 -5.85 -15.72 10.25
CA SER A 16 -5.54 -16.72 9.21
C SER A 16 -6.70 -16.98 8.24
N ASP A 17 -7.95 -16.74 8.65
CA ASP A 17 -9.14 -16.88 7.79
C ASP A 17 -9.27 -15.64 6.88
N ILE A 18 -9.25 -14.44 7.46
CA ILE A 18 -9.39 -13.20 6.69
C ILE A 18 -8.21 -12.94 5.76
N LEU A 19 -7.04 -13.52 6.05
CA LEU A 19 -5.84 -13.40 5.22
C LEU A 19 -6.10 -13.86 3.78
N LEU A 20 -6.79 -14.99 3.61
CA LEU A 20 -7.08 -15.58 2.31
C LEU A 20 -8.35 -15.02 1.67
N GLU A 21 -9.32 -14.61 2.46
CA GLU A 21 -10.59 -14.05 1.97
C GLU A 21 -10.43 -12.64 1.39
N GLY A 22 -9.67 -11.78 2.06
CA GLY A 22 -9.44 -10.39 1.67
C GLY A 22 -10.62 -9.45 1.92
N LEU A 23 -11.85 -9.83 1.52
CA LEU A 23 -13.10 -9.11 1.76
C LEU A 23 -14.04 -9.95 2.60
N ALA A 24 -14.85 -9.29 3.43
CA ALA A 24 -15.95 -9.95 4.13
C ALA A 24 -17.10 -10.33 3.18
N PRO A 25 -17.91 -11.33 3.52
CA PRO A 25 -19.02 -11.81 2.66
C PRO A 25 -20.06 -10.72 2.30
N ASP A 26 -20.21 -9.70 3.15
CA ASP A 26 -21.08 -8.55 2.91
C ASP A 26 -20.43 -7.45 2.04
N GLY A 27 -19.23 -7.70 1.53
CA GLY A 27 -18.43 -6.77 0.73
C GLY A 27 -17.71 -5.71 1.57
N GLY A 28 -17.81 -5.76 2.89
CA GLY A 28 -17.07 -4.90 3.82
C GLY A 28 -15.59 -5.28 3.95
N LEU A 29 -14.83 -4.42 4.59
CA LEU A 29 -13.42 -4.65 4.88
C LEU A 29 -13.26 -5.25 6.29
N TYR A 30 -12.27 -6.13 6.44
CA TYR A 30 -11.95 -6.63 7.78
C TYR A 30 -11.12 -5.61 8.57
N VAL A 31 -11.51 -5.46 9.85
CA VAL A 31 -10.78 -4.68 10.88
C VAL A 31 -10.75 -5.48 12.19
N PRO A 32 -9.73 -5.33 13.05
CA PRO A 32 -9.76 -5.97 14.38
C PRO A 32 -10.94 -5.43 15.20
N GLU A 33 -11.51 -6.23 16.08
CA GLU A 33 -12.60 -5.79 16.98
C GLU A 33 -12.20 -4.58 17.84
N SER A 34 -10.93 -4.50 18.23
CA SER A 34 -10.36 -3.37 18.94
C SER A 34 -8.88 -3.20 18.60
N TYR A 35 -8.37 -1.99 18.76
CA TYR A 35 -6.93 -1.74 18.60
C TYR A 35 -6.21 -2.07 19.90
N PRO A 36 -5.14 -2.91 19.82
CA PRO A 36 -4.34 -3.24 21.00
C PRO A 36 -3.56 -2.02 21.50
N ARG A 37 -3.20 -2.03 22.77
CA ARG A 37 -2.33 -0.99 23.35
C ARG A 37 -0.86 -1.31 23.12
N ALA A 38 -0.10 -0.30 22.71
CA ALA A 38 1.34 -0.40 22.53
C ALA A 38 2.09 -0.28 23.87
N ASP A 39 3.14 -1.08 24.03
CA ASP A 39 4.14 -0.93 25.09
C ASP A 39 5.36 -0.17 24.54
N LEU A 40 5.27 1.17 24.53
CA LEU A 40 6.31 2.03 23.94
C LEU A 40 7.66 1.81 24.63
N ALA A 41 7.68 1.68 25.94
CA ALA A 41 8.91 1.53 26.72
C ALA A 41 9.66 0.22 26.38
N ALA A 42 8.93 -0.89 26.30
CA ALA A 42 9.49 -2.17 25.90
C ALA A 42 9.95 -2.18 24.43
N TRP A 43 9.17 -1.55 23.54
CA TRP A 43 9.41 -1.63 22.10
C TRP A 43 10.51 -0.69 21.59
N ARG A 44 10.80 0.41 22.27
CA ARG A 44 11.83 1.40 21.88
C ARG A 44 13.22 0.81 21.69
N ARG A 45 13.55 -0.27 22.42
CA ARG A 45 14.87 -0.92 22.41
C ARG A 45 15.00 -2.01 21.35
N LEU A 46 13.92 -2.38 20.69
CA LEU A 46 13.91 -3.44 19.70
C LEU A 46 14.53 -2.97 18.37
N ASP A 47 15.18 -3.90 17.66
CA ASP A 47 15.48 -3.72 16.25
C ASP A 47 14.19 -3.80 15.41
N TYR A 48 14.27 -3.55 14.11
CA TYR A 48 13.08 -3.56 13.26
C TYR A 48 12.34 -4.90 13.29
N ARG A 49 13.07 -6.03 13.31
CA ARG A 49 12.47 -7.37 13.33
C ARG A 49 11.78 -7.68 14.66
N GLY A 50 12.42 -7.35 15.76
CA GLY A 50 11.83 -7.47 17.09
C GLY A 50 10.58 -6.63 17.24
N LEU A 51 10.62 -5.37 16.77
CA LEU A 51 9.48 -4.47 16.75
C LEU A 51 8.34 -5.00 15.85
N ALA A 52 8.68 -5.46 14.64
CA ALA A 52 7.70 -6.07 13.74
C ALA A 52 7.04 -7.29 14.37
N THR A 53 7.81 -8.17 15.02
CA THR A 53 7.27 -9.34 15.72
C THR A 53 6.34 -8.93 16.86
N ALA A 54 6.73 -7.95 17.68
CA ALA A 54 5.94 -7.48 18.82
C ALA A 54 4.59 -6.88 18.37
N ILE A 55 4.59 -6.05 17.32
CA ILE A 55 3.38 -5.43 16.78
C ILE A 55 2.51 -6.46 16.05
N LEU A 56 3.09 -7.25 15.15
CA LEU A 56 2.33 -8.20 14.35
C LEU A 56 1.68 -9.30 15.19
N ARG A 57 2.33 -9.72 16.28
CA ARG A 57 1.75 -10.69 17.24
C ARG A 57 0.44 -10.19 17.87
N GLN A 58 0.27 -8.88 18.01
CA GLN A 58 -0.99 -8.31 18.50
C GLN A 58 -2.15 -8.51 17.51
N PHE A 59 -1.85 -8.59 16.22
CA PHE A 59 -2.82 -8.74 15.15
C PHE A 59 -2.92 -10.17 14.59
N MET A 60 -1.85 -10.96 14.68
CA MET A 60 -1.68 -12.26 14.02
C MET A 60 -1.35 -13.36 15.04
N ASP A 61 -2.12 -13.39 16.15
CA ASP A 61 -1.88 -14.28 17.29
C ASP A 61 -2.12 -15.77 16.98
N ASP A 62 -2.79 -16.07 15.88
CA ASP A 62 -3.08 -17.41 15.36
C ASP A 62 -2.13 -17.87 14.24
N VAL A 63 -1.06 -17.13 13.96
CA VAL A 63 -0.04 -17.51 12.97
C VAL A 63 1.15 -18.19 13.69
N PRO A 64 1.35 -19.50 13.52
CA PRO A 64 2.47 -20.20 14.13
C PRO A 64 3.80 -19.69 13.57
N GLY A 65 4.84 -19.65 14.40
CA GLY A 65 6.19 -19.27 13.95
C GLY A 65 6.33 -17.86 13.36
N LEU A 66 5.48 -16.92 13.75
CA LEU A 66 5.46 -15.55 13.25
C LEU A 66 6.83 -14.87 13.35
N GLU A 67 7.60 -15.12 14.41
CA GLU A 67 8.96 -14.59 14.60
C GLU A 67 9.91 -15.04 13.48
N ALA A 68 9.93 -16.33 13.16
CA ALA A 68 10.74 -16.88 12.07
C ALA A 68 10.30 -16.32 10.71
N LEU A 69 9.00 -16.11 10.53
CA LEU A 69 8.42 -15.51 9.33
C LEU A 69 8.88 -14.04 9.17
N VAL A 70 8.84 -13.26 10.23
CA VAL A 70 9.34 -11.89 10.28
C VAL A 70 10.83 -11.84 10.01
N ALA A 71 11.62 -12.72 10.64
CA ALA A 71 13.07 -12.77 10.46
C ALA A 71 13.50 -13.07 9.02
N ARG A 72 12.79 -13.99 8.32
CA ARG A 72 13.08 -14.28 6.90
C ARG A 72 12.56 -13.22 5.94
N THR A 73 11.58 -12.42 6.35
CA THR A 73 11.03 -11.32 5.54
C THR A 73 11.92 -10.10 5.56
N TYR A 74 12.19 -9.57 6.75
CA TYR A 74 12.89 -8.30 6.94
C TYR A 74 14.38 -8.53 7.11
N THR A 75 15.05 -8.70 5.99
CA THR A 75 16.50 -8.96 5.94
C THR A 75 17.23 -7.85 5.18
N ARG A 76 18.50 -7.66 5.49
CA ARG A 76 19.37 -6.78 4.71
C ARG A 76 19.42 -7.17 3.22
N ALA A 77 19.34 -8.45 2.92
CA ALA A 77 19.32 -8.93 1.54
C ALA A 77 18.10 -8.42 0.77
N ASN A 78 16.92 -8.36 1.44
CA ASN A 78 15.70 -7.88 0.83
C ASN A 78 15.57 -6.35 0.82
N PHE A 79 16.12 -5.65 1.84
CA PHE A 79 15.88 -4.22 2.04
C PHE A 79 17.15 -3.36 2.06
N GLY A 80 18.30 -3.91 1.69
CA GLY A 80 19.54 -3.17 1.54
C GLY A 80 20.18 -2.64 2.83
N SER A 81 19.47 -2.68 3.96
CA SER A 81 19.88 -2.16 5.26
C SER A 81 19.39 -3.07 6.39
N ASP A 82 20.13 -3.14 7.48
CA ASP A 82 19.70 -3.81 8.71
C ASP A 82 18.62 -3.02 9.44
N GLU A 83 18.54 -1.71 9.20
CA GLU A 83 17.46 -0.86 9.72
C GLU A 83 16.13 -1.08 8.98
N ILE A 84 16.14 -1.74 7.83
CA ILE A 84 14.99 -2.02 6.95
C ILE A 84 14.34 -0.72 6.41
N ALA A 85 13.96 0.19 7.29
CA ALA A 85 13.38 1.51 7.00
C ALA A 85 14.23 2.61 7.68
N PRO A 86 15.38 3.00 7.09
CA PRO A 86 16.27 3.99 7.69
C PRO A 86 15.64 5.37 7.77
N LEU A 87 15.88 6.07 8.88
CA LEU A 87 15.48 7.46 9.06
C LEU A 87 16.65 8.39 8.72
N ARG A 88 16.48 9.23 7.69
CA ARG A 88 17.42 10.28 7.32
C ARG A 88 16.95 11.64 7.86
N THR A 89 17.80 12.35 8.58
CA THR A 89 17.54 13.75 8.97
C THR A 89 17.94 14.67 7.83
N LEU A 90 17.00 15.45 7.32
CA LEU A 90 17.22 16.47 6.29
C LEU A 90 17.61 17.80 6.93
N ALA A 91 16.92 18.17 8.01
CA ALA A 91 17.20 19.36 8.81
C ALA A 91 16.72 19.12 10.25
N PRO A 92 17.06 19.97 11.24
CA PRO A 92 16.55 19.85 12.59
C PRO A 92 15.03 19.70 12.64
N GLY A 93 14.54 18.57 13.17
CA GLY A 93 13.12 18.24 13.24
C GLY A 93 12.44 17.97 11.89
N LEU A 94 13.20 17.72 10.82
CA LEU A 94 12.69 17.28 9.51
C LEU A 94 13.39 15.99 9.10
N HIS A 95 12.62 14.94 8.94
CA HIS A 95 13.14 13.61 8.67
C HIS A 95 12.47 12.99 7.44
N LEU A 96 13.21 12.12 6.76
CA LEU A 96 12.73 11.26 5.66
C LEU A 96 12.86 9.82 6.11
N LEU A 97 11.75 9.09 6.18
CA LEU A 97 11.74 7.67 6.49
C LEU A 97 11.76 6.87 5.19
N GLY A 98 12.87 6.18 4.94
CA GLY A 98 13.12 5.41 3.72
C GLY A 98 12.34 4.10 3.72
N LEU A 99 11.23 4.03 3.02
CA LEU A 99 10.37 2.84 2.90
C LEU A 99 10.57 2.08 1.58
N SER A 100 11.38 2.62 0.66
CA SER A 100 11.49 2.19 -0.73
C SER A 100 12.75 1.37 -1.05
N ASN A 101 13.35 0.73 -0.03
CA ASN A 101 14.60 -0.02 -0.19
C ASN A 101 14.39 -1.51 -0.53
N GLY A 102 13.15 -1.93 -0.74
CA GLY A 102 12.79 -3.31 -1.05
C GLY A 102 13.04 -3.71 -2.51
N PRO A 103 12.68 -4.95 -2.88
CA PRO A 103 12.98 -5.53 -4.20
C PRO A 103 12.43 -4.76 -5.40
N THR A 104 11.38 -3.96 -5.21
CA THR A 104 10.78 -3.18 -6.30
C THR A 104 10.89 -1.67 -6.12
N LEU A 105 11.66 -1.23 -5.12
CA LEU A 105 11.92 0.18 -4.85
C LEU A 105 10.65 0.99 -4.55
N ALA A 106 9.71 0.37 -3.83
CA ALA A 106 8.48 1.00 -3.37
C ALA A 106 8.12 0.53 -1.95
N PHE A 107 7.47 1.38 -1.15
CA PHE A 107 7.05 1.07 0.22
C PHE A 107 6.16 -0.18 0.32
N LYS A 108 5.52 -0.53 -0.79
CA LYS A 108 4.64 -1.70 -0.90
C LYS A 108 5.37 -3.01 -0.62
N ASP A 109 6.68 -3.05 -0.85
CA ASP A 109 7.52 -4.22 -0.59
C ASP A 109 7.49 -4.62 0.89
N LEU A 110 7.48 -3.66 1.82
CA LEU A 110 7.46 -3.95 3.26
C LEU A 110 6.27 -4.82 3.67
N ALA A 111 5.10 -4.54 3.09
CA ALA A 111 3.90 -5.30 3.37
C ALA A 111 3.77 -6.55 2.49
N LEU A 112 4.12 -6.47 1.21
CA LEU A 112 3.90 -7.57 0.27
C LEU A 112 4.90 -8.71 0.46
N GLN A 113 6.16 -8.44 0.82
CA GLN A 113 7.12 -9.50 1.17
C GLN A 113 6.66 -10.31 2.40
N LEU A 114 6.08 -9.63 3.40
CA LEU A 114 5.46 -10.31 4.55
C LEU A 114 4.23 -11.12 4.10
N LEU A 115 3.35 -10.52 3.29
CA LEU A 115 2.14 -11.17 2.80
C LEU A 115 2.45 -12.45 2.02
N GLY A 116 3.49 -12.44 1.17
CA GLY A 116 3.92 -13.62 0.44
C GLY A 116 4.35 -14.76 1.35
N ASN A 117 5.11 -14.47 2.42
CA ASN A 117 5.50 -15.44 3.42
C ASN A 117 4.30 -15.98 4.22
N LEU A 118 3.34 -15.12 4.56
CA LEU A 118 2.10 -15.50 5.25
C LEU A 118 1.23 -16.41 4.38
N PHE A 119 1.03 -16.06 3.11
CA PHE A 119 0.26 -16.89 2.18
C PHE A 119 0.87 -18.27 2.03
N GLU A 120 2.18 -18.36 1.75
CA GLU A 120 2.86 -19.64 1.57
C GLU A 120 2.72 -20.54 2.79
N GLN A 121 2.84 -19.98 4.00
CA GLN A 121 2.70 -20.74 5.25
C GLN A 121 1.25 -21.21 5.45
N VAL A 122 0.28 -20.30 5.39
CA VAL A 122 -1.14 -20.67 5.66
C VAL A 122 -1.69 -21.59 4.59
N LEU A 123 -1.32 -21.42 3.32
CA LEU A 123 -1.69 -22.33 2.24
C LEU A 123 -1.06 -23.72 2.44
N GLY A 124 0.20 -23.79 2.87
CA GLY A 124 0.88 -25.03 3.18
C GLY A 124 0.22 -25.79 4.33
N GLU A 125 -0.15 -25.10 5.41
CA GLU A 125 -0.88 -25.69 6.55
C GLU A 125 -2.27 -26.21 6.16
N ARG A 126 -2.95 -25.50 5.23
CA ARG A 126 -4.29 -25.89 4.75
C ARG A 126 -4.27 -26.83 3.54
N GLN A 127 -3.10 -27.17 3.02
CA GLN A 127 -2.94 -27.94 1.76
C GLN A 127 -3.76 -27.32 0.61
N ALA A 128 -3.78 -26.01 0.54
CA ALA A 128 -4.56 -25.21 -0.40
C ALA A 128 -3.67 -24.50 -1.43
N THR A 129 -4.29 -24.03 -2.50
CA THR A 129 -3.63 -23.22 -3.54
C THR A 129 -4.36 -21.89 -3.72
N LEU A 130 -3.67 -20.91 -4.28
CA LEU A 130 -4.20 -19.57 -4.52
C LEU A 130 -3.75 -19.08 -5.91
N ASN A 131 -4.69 -18.68 -6.73
CA ASN A 131 -4.46 -17.99 -7.99
C ASN A 131 -4.78 -16.51 -7.79
N ILE A 132 -3.74 -15.69 -7.68
CA ILE A 132 -3.86 -14.25 -7.49
C ILE A 132 -4.16 -13.61 -8.83
N LEU A 133 -5.31 -12.97 -8.95
CA LEU A 133 -5.68 -12.16 -10.11
C LEU A 133 -5.69 -10.68 -9.73
N GLY A 134 -4.93 -9.86 -10.46
CA GLY A 134 -4.81 -8.44 -10.17
C GLY A 134 -4.69 -7.58 -11.41
N ALA A 135 -5.02 -6.29 -11.27
CA ALA A 135 -4.72 -5.25 -12.25
C ALA A 135 -3.76 -4.24 -11.64
N THR A 136 -2.84 -3.73 -12.45
CA THR A 136 -1.81 -2.79 -11.98
C THR A 136 -1.52 -1.69 -12.98
N SER A 137 -1.20 -0.51 -12.47
CA SER A 137 -0.57 0.59 -13.21
C SER A 137 0.97 0.62 -13.05
N GLY A 138 1.55 -0.35 -12.30
CA GLY A 138 3.01 -0.49 -12.12
C GLY A 138 3.40 -0.97 -10.72
N ASP A 139 3.43 -0.10 -9.72
CA ASP A 139 4.03 -0.36 -8.40
C ASP A 139 3.41 -1.54 -7.63
N THR A 140 2.08 -1.66 -7.64
CA THR A 140 1.43 -2.74 -6.89
C THR A 140 1.67 -4.09 -7.54
N GLY A 141 1.63 -4.14 -8.88
CA GLY A 141 1.90 -5.38 -9.63
C GLY A 141 3.33 -5.85 -9.45
N SER A 142 4.30 -4.96 -9.68
CA SER A 142 5.72 -5.32 -9.50
C SER A 142 6.02 -5.81 -8.08
N ALA A 143 5.51 -5.14 -7.05
CA ALA A 143 5.71 -5.55 -5.66
C ALA A 143 5.00 -6.88 -5.32
N ALA A 144 3.80 -7.12 -5.87
CA ALA A 144 3.07 -8.37 -5.68
C ALA A 144 3.78 -9.55 -6.36
N GLU A 145 4.21 -9.39 -7.60
CA GLU A 145 4.93 -10.44 -8.32
C GLU A 145 6.26 -10.79 -7.66
N HIS A 146 7.06 -9.79 -7.28
CA HIS A 146 8.30 -10.01 -6.54
C HIS A 146 8.08 -10.69 -5.18
N ALA A 147 6.98 -10.42 -4.52
CA ALA A 147 6.65 -11.05 -3.24
C ALA A 147 6.19 -12.50 -3.40
N MET A 148 5.54 -12.83 -4.51
CA MET A 148 4.91 -14.13 -4.73
C MET A 148 5.74 -15.08 -5.63
N ARG A 149 6.77 -14.58 -6.33
CA ARG A 149 7.60 -15.37 -7.23
C ARG A 149 8.20 -16.59 -6.53
N GLY A 150 8.16 -17.74 -7.20
CA GLY A 150 8.74 -18.99 -6.72
C GLY A 150 8.05 -19.62 -5.51
N ARG A 151 6.94 -19.06 -4.99
CA ARG A 151 6.25 -19.59 -3.81
C ARG A 151 5.35 -20.77 -4.15
N ARG A 152 5.35 -21.77 -3.27
CA ARG A 152 4.54 -22.97 -3.44
C ARG A 152 3.06 -22.66 -3.27
N GLY A 153 2.23 -23.28 -4.11
CA GLY A 153 0.77 -23.15 -4.03
C GLY A 153 0.22 -21.82 -4.52
N ILE A 154 1.07 -20.89 -5.01
CA ILE A 154 0.66 -19.56 -5.48
C ILE A 154 0.95 -19.42 -6.96
N GLN A 155 -0.02 -18.89 -7.73
CA GLN A 155 0.16 -18.36 -9.07
C GLN A 155 -0.27 -16.90 -9.08
N VAL A 156 0.37 -16.09 -9.91
CA VAL A 156 0.03 -14.68 -10.09
C VAL A 156 -0.32 -14.42 -11.54
N PHE A 157 -1.50 -13.85 -11.77
CA PHE A 157 -1.99 -13.39 -13.05
C PHE A 157 -2.18 -11.88 -12.95
N MET A 158 -1.24 -11.11 -13.51
CA MET A 158 -1.23 -9.66 -13.40
C MET A 158 -1.60 -9.02 -14.75
N LEU A 159 -2.67 -8.23 -14.74
CA LEU A 159 -3.13 -7.46 -15.89
C LEU A 159 -2.56 -6.05 -15.84
N SER A 160 -2.03 -5.57 -16.97
CA SER A 160 -1.51 -4.21 -17.09
C SER A 160 -1.84 -3.62 -18.47
N PRO A 161 -2.08 -2.30 -18.59
CA PRO A 161 -2.46 -1.68 -19.85
C PRO A 161 -1.26 -1.58 -20.80
N HIS A 162 -1.47 -1.95 -22.07
CA HIS A 162 -0.44 -1.95 -23.10
C HIS A 162 0.18 -0.56 -23.33
N GLY A 163 1.50 -0.44 -23.17
CA GLY A 163 2.25 0.79 -23.42
C GLY A 163 1.96 1.95 -22.45
N ARG A 164 1.27 1.69 -21.32
CA ARG A 164 0.89 2.74 -20.33
C ARG A 164 1.54 2.59 -18.98
N VAL A 165 2.31 1.54 -18.77
CA VAL A 165 3.19 1.35 -17.60
C VAL A 165 4.56 1.91 -17.94
N SER A 166 5.23 2.58 -16.99
CA SER A 166 6.58 3.10 -17.27
C SER A 166 7.54 1.97 -17.66
N PRO A 167 8.52 2.21 -18.56
CA PRO A 167 9.45 1.18 -18.98
C PRO A 167 10.14 0.47 -17.84
N PHE A 168 10.52 1.21 -16.79
CA PHE A 168 11.15 0.65 -15.61
C PHE A 168 10.22 -0.30 -14.84
N GLN A 169 8.98 0.10 -14.57
CA GLN A 169 8.00 -0.72 -13.86
C GLN A 169 7.55 -1.93 -14.69
N ALA A 170 7.38 -1.75 -15.99
CA ALA A 170 7.09 -2.85 -16.92
C ALA A 170 8.21 -3.90 -16.86
N ALA A 171 9.46 -3.46 -16.94
CA ALA A 171 10.61 -4.36 -16.88
C ALA A 171 10.75 -5.04 -15.50
N GLN A 172 10.37 -4.38 -14.40
CA GLN A 172 10.33 -5.04 -13.08
C GLN A 172 9.38 -6.25 -13.05
N MET A 173 8.27 -6.19 -13.77
CA MET A 173 7.30 -7.29 -13.86
C MET A 173 7.70 -8.30 -14.94
N TYR A 174 7.88 -7.83 -16.15
CA TYR A 174 8.00 -8.72 -17.31
C TYR A 174 9.34 -9.45 -17.39
N SER A 175 10.38 -8.96 -16.71
CA SER A 175 11.66 -9.66 -16.64
C SER A 175 11.67 -10.86 -15.68
N LEU A 176 10.58 -11.07 -14.91
CA LEU A 176 10.47 -12.24 -14.05
C LEU A 176 10.23 -13.50 -14.88
N GLN A 177 11.11 -14.50 -14.71
CA GLN A 177 11.04 -15.77 -15.43
C GLN A 177 10.47 -16.92 -14.59
N ASP A 178 10.02 -16.63 -13.36
CA ASP A 178 9.45 -17.63 -12.45
C ASP A 178 8.17 -18.24 -13.03
N ALA A 179 8.05 -19.58 -13.00
CA ALA A 179 6.97 -20.32 -13.64
C ALA A 179 5.57 -19.97 -13.12
N ASN A 180 5.50 -19.41 -11.90
CA ASN A 180 4.24 -19.05 -11.26
C ASN A 180 3.85 -17.56 -11.45
N ILE A 181 4.58 -16.79 -12.27
CA ILE A 181 4.28 -15.38 -12.57
C ILE A 181 3.80 -15.27 -14.02
N HIS A 182 2.64 -14.69 -14.23
CA HIS A 182 2.01 -14.54 -15.54
C HIS A 182 1.57 -13.09 -15.76
N ASN A 183 2.18 -12.43 -16.72
CA ASN A 183 1.87 -11.06 -17.12
C ASN A 183 0.96 -11.03 -18.36
N LEU A 184 -0.23 -10.43 -18.23
CA LEU A 184 -1.20 -10.23 -19.29
C LEU A 184 -1.27 -8.74 -19.62
N VAL A 185 -0.83 -8.38 -20.82
CA VAL A 185 -0.79 -6.99 -21.29
C VAL A 185 -2.03 -6.72 -22.13
N VAL A 186 -2.92 -5.88 -21.63
CA VAL A 186 -4.25 -5.64 -22.20
C VAL A 186 -4.23 -4.49 -23.18
N ARG A 187 -4.77 -4.70 -24.40
CA ARG A 187 -5.02 -3.62 -25.35
C ARG A 187 -6.18 -2.76 -24.86
N GLY A 188 -5.87 -1.79 -23.99
CA GLY A 188 -6.85 -0.93 -23.34
C GLY A 188 -6.20 0.01 -22.33
N VAL A 189 -7.01 0.56 -21.42
CA VAL A 189 -6.60 1.42 -20.32
C VAL A 189 -6.62 0.64 -19.00
N PHE A 190 -6.15 1.26 -17.91
CA PHE A 190 -6.11 0.63 -16.61
C PHE A 190 -7.50 0.22 -16.09
N ASP A 191 -8.51 1.01 -16.40
CA ASP A 191 -9.90 0.71 -16.02
C ASP A 191 -10.41 -0.57 -16.69
N ASP A 192 -10.02 -0.81 -17.96
CA ASP A 192 -10.35 -2.07 -18.65
C ASP A 192 -9.74 -3.28 -17.92
N CYS A 193 -8.48 -3.16 -17.48
CA CYS A 193 -7.83 -4.21 -16.69
C CYS A 193 -8.59 -4.47 -15.37
N GLN A 194 -9.00 -3.41 -14.68
CA GLN A 194 -9.78 -3.54 -13.44
C GLN A 194 -11.15 -4.18 -13.69
N ASP A 195 -11.82 -3.79 -14.77
CA ASP A 195 -13.15 -4.32 -15.09
C ASP A 195 -13.09 -5.79 -15.46
N MET A 196 -12.05 -6.23 -16.17
CA MET A 196 -11.83 -7.66 -16.41
C MET A 196 -11.63 -8.43 -15.12
N VAL A 197 -10.81 -7.93 -14.19
CA VAL A 197 -10.62 -8.54 -12.86
C VAL A 197 -11.94 -8.62 -12.10
N LYS A 198 -12.76 -7.55 -12.11
CA LYS A 198 -14.08 -7.53 -11.48
C LYS A 198 -15.02 -8.58 -12.09
N ARG A 199 -15.07 -8.68 -13.44
CA ARG A 199 -15.92 -9.65 -14.16
C ARG A 199 -15.53 -11.08 -13.85
N VAL A 200 -14.22 -11.40 -13.83
CA VAL A 200 -13.75 -12.75 -13.46
C VAL A 200 -14.13 -13.07 -12.00
N ASN A 201 -13.96 -12.12 -11.09
CA ASN A 201 -14.33 -12.29 -9.68
C ASN A 201 -15.83 -12.40 -9.43
N ALA A 202 -16.66 -11.83 -10.30
CA ALA A 202 -18.14 -11.91 -10.23
C ALA A 202 -18.66 -13.31 -10.60
N ASP A 203 -17.89 -14.10 -11.36
CA ASP A 203 -18.20 -15.50 -11.62
C ASP A 203 -17.81 -16.37 -10.42
N ALA A 204 -18.76 -16.55 -9.50
CA ALA A 204 -18.53 -17.27 -8.25
C ALA A 204 -18.11 -18.74 -8.47
N ALA A 205 -18.64 -19.40 -9.52
CA ALA A 205 -18.29 -20.77 -9.83
C ALA A 205 -16.85 -20.90 -10.35
N PHE A 206 -16.43 -20.00 -11.24
CA PHE A 206 -15.06 -19.91 -11.73
C PHE A 206 -14.09 -19.57 -10.60
N LYS A 207 -14.42 -18.55 -9.80
CA LYS A 207 -13.62 -18.12 -8.64
C LYS A 207 -13.39 -19.26 -7.66
N ALA A 208 -14.42 -20.01 -7.30
CA ALA A 208 -14.31 -21.15 -6.39
C ALA A 208 -13.48 -22.30 -6.99
N ARG A 209 -13.76 -22.70 -8.25
CA ARG A 209 -13.06 -23.77 -8.95
C ARG A 209 -11.55 -23.51 -9.06
N HIS A 210 -11.17 -22.27 -9.35
CA HIS A 210 -9.78 -21.89 -9.59
C HIS A 210 -9.14 -21.19 -8.39
N CYS A 211 -9.75 -21.18 -7.22
CA CYS A 211 -9.21 -20.55 -6.01
C CYS A 211 -8.70 -19.13 -6.28
N ILE A 212 -9.53 -18.29 -6.95
CA ILE A 212 -9.13 -16.93 -7.30
C ILE A 212 -9.14 -16.03 -6.07
N GLY A 213 -8.01 -15.41 -5.80
CA GLY A 213 -7.83 -14.43 -4.73
C GLY A 213 -7.15 -13.15 -5.22
N ALA A 214 -6.86 -12.25 -4.31
CA ALA A 214 -6.29 -10.95 -4.62
C ALA A 214 -5.22 -10.52 -3.60
N VAL A 215 -4.28 -9.68 -4.05
CA VAL A 215 -3.28 -9.01 -3.20
C VAL A 215 -3.58 -7.52 -3.05
N ASN A 216 -4.85 -7.18 -2.96
CA ASN A 216 -5.30 -5.79 -2.93
C ASN A 216 -4.82 -5.04 -1.68
N SER A 217 -4.81 -3.69 -1.76
CA SER A 217 -4.46 -2.81 -0.63
C SER A 217 -5.38 -2.97 0.58
N ILE A 218 -6.53 -3.63 0.40
CA ILE A 218 -7.54 -3.87 1.44
C ILE A 218 -7.22 -5.06 2.36
N ASN A 219 -6.28 -5.96 2.01
CA ASN A 219 -5.90 -7.06 2.90
C ASN A 219 -5.34 -6.51 4.22
N TRP A 220 -5.90 -6.97 5.36
CA TRP A 220 -5.49 -6.46 6.68
C TRP A 220 -4.01 -6.68 6.99
N ALA A 221 -3.42 -7.78 6.52
CA ALA A 221 -1.99 -8.04 6.70
C ALA A 221 -1.12 -6.90 6.17
N ARG A 222 -1.56 -6.25 5.08
CA ARG A 222 -0.85 -5.10 4.52
C ARG A 222 -0.93 -3.88 5.41
N ILE A 223 -2.06 -3.65 6.07
CA ILE A 223 -2.22 -2.56 7.04
C ILE A 223 -1.34 -2.84 8.27
N ALA A 224 -1.44 -4.03 8.85
CA ALA A 224 -0.67 -4.41 10.04
C ALA A 224 0.85 -4.29 9.82
N ALA A 225 1.36 -4.74 8.66
CA ALA A 225 2.77 -4.58 8.30
C ALA A 225 3.20 -3.10 8.21
N GLN A 226 2.30 -2.22 7.78
CA GLN A 226 2.58 -0.79 7.67
C GLN A 226 2.54 -0.08 9.03
N VAL A 227 1.80 -0.57 10.01
CA VAL A 227 1.83 -0.04 11.39
C VAL A 227 3.26 -0.04 11.95
N VAL A 228 4.06 -1.04 11.62
CA VAL A 228 5.42 -1.23 12.16
C VAL A 228 6.31 -0.02 11.91
N TYR A 229 6.36 0.50 10.67
CA TYR A 229 7.27 1.60 10.36
C TYR A 229 6.83 2.96 10.94
N TYR A 230 5.58 3.13 11.37
CA TYR A 230 5.18 4.32 12.14
C TYR A 230 5.80 4.31 13.53
N PHE A 231 5.74 3.16 14.23
CA PHE A 231 6.46 3.00 15.50
C PHE A 231 7.96 3.13 15.32
N TRP A 232 8.51 2.49 14.28
CA TRP A 232 9.94 2.56 13.99
C TRP A 232 10.41 4.00 13.75
N GLY A 233 9.75 4.73 12.85
CA GLY A 233 10.06 6.15 12.57
C GLY A 233 9.95 7.03 13.82
N TYR A 234 8.92 6.82 14.62
CA TYR A 234 8.74 7.51 15.90
C TYR A 234 9.93 7.29 16.85
N PHE A 235 10.32 6.04 17.09
CA PHE A 235 11.43 5.71 17.98
C PHE A 235 12.78 6.24 17.50
N ARG A 236 12.97 6.40 16.20
CA ARG A 236 14.19 6.96 15.61
C ARG A 236 14.20 8.50 15.64
N ALA A 237 13.04 9.13 15.62
CA ALA A 237 12.92 10.60 15.64
C ALA A 237 12.82 11.19 17.06
N THR A 238 12.56 10.35 18.09
CA THR A 238 12.31 10.80 19.48
C THR A 238 13.23 10.11 20.47
N ARG A 239 13.41 10.74 21.63
CA ARG A 239 14.23 10.22 22.75
C ARG A 239 13.37 9.68 23.90
N ALA A 240 12.16 10.21 24.07
CA ALA A 240 11.24 9.85 25.14
C ALA A 240 9.84 9.50 24.59
N ASP A 241 9.10 8.67 25.33
CA ASP A 241 7.79 8.17 24.91
C ASP A 241 6.66 9.21 25.01
N ALA A 242 6.93 10.37 25.61
CA ALA A 242 6.00 11.49 25.70
C ALA A 242 6.16 12.53 24.57
N GLU A 243 7.23 12.43 23.76
CA GLU A 243 7.43 13.32 22.64
C GLU A 243 6.44 13.02 21.52
N GLU A 244 5.85 14.05 20.92
CA GLU A 244 4.96 13.90 19.78
C GLU A 244 5.71 14.05 18.46
N VAL A 245 5.25 13.39 17.41
CA VAL A 245 5.72 13.58 16.03
C VAL A 245 4.54 13.78 15.08
N SER A 246 4.78 14.41 13.94
CA SER A 246 3.84 14.43 12.81
C SER A 246 4.39 13.58 11.66
N PHE A 247 3.49 12.88 10.95
CA PHE A 247 3.84 12.14 9.75
C PHE A 247 3.22 12.78 8.51
N ALA A 248 4.03 13.07 7.49
CA ALA A 248 3.56 13.49 6.17
C ALA A 248 3.52 12.27 5.25
N VAL A 249 2.32 11.96 4.72
CA VAL A 249 2.04 10.69 4.05
C VAL A 249 1.47 10.94 2.66
N PRO A 250 2.24 10.64 1.58
CA PRO A 250 1.68 10.59 0.24
C PRO A 250 0.55 9.57 0.18
N THR A 251 -0.65 10.00 -0.23
CA THR A 251 -1.85 9.20 0.00
C THR A 251 -2.71 9.08 -1.27
N GLY A 252 -2.85 7.83 -1.76
CA GLY A 252 -3.86 7.42 -2.73
C GLY A 252 -4.95 6.58 -2.06
N ASN A 253 -4.83 5.26 -2.07
CA ASN A 253 -5.82 4.31 -1.54
C ASN A 253 -6.02 4.32 -0.01
N PHE A 254 -5.50 5.30 0.68
CA PHE A 254 -5.65 5.52 2.13
C PHE A 254 -4.99 4.45 3.03
N GLY A 255 -4.41 3.40 2.49
CA GLY A 255 -3.88 2.27 3.27
C GLY A 255 -2.71 2.66 4.18
N ASN A 256 -1.74 3.43 3.63
CA ASN A 256 -0.56 3.86 4.36
C ASN A 256 -0.94 4.77 5.54
N ILE A 257 -1.67 5.85 5.29
CA ILE A 257 -2.06 6.78 6.37
C ILE A 257 -3.02 6.16 7.38
N TYR A 258 -3.86 5.20 6.94
CA TYR A 258 -4.69 4.43 7.86
C TYR A 258 -3.87 3.56 8.81
N ALA A 259 -2.75 2.99 8.37
CA ALA A 259 -1.82 2.31 9.27
C ALA A 259 -1.24 3.27 10.33
N GLY A 260 -1.00 4.53 9.97
CA GLY A 260 -0.66 5.60 10.92
C GLY A 260 -1.79 5.90 11.92
N HIS A 261 -3.05 5.91 11.44
CA HIS A 261 -4.22 6.04 12.32
C HIS A 261 -4.33 4.88 13.31
N VAL A 262 -4.11 3.65 12.85
CA VAL A 262 -4.05 2.47 13.73
C VAL A 262 -2.92 2.60 14.75
N ALA A 263 -1.72 2.99 14.35
CA ALA A 263 -0.60 3.21 15.27
C ALA A 263 -0.94 4.24 16.35
N ARG A 264 -1.60 5.36 15.96
CA ARG A 264 -2.09 6.37 16.90
C ARG A 264 -3.17 5.82 17.83
N ALA A 265 -4.10 5.02 17.32
CA ALA A 265 -5.13 4.36 18.13
C ALA A 265 -4.54 3.34 19.12
N MET A 266 -3.40 2.72 18.78
CA MET A 266 -2.62 1.88 19.69
C MET A 266 -1.87 2.67 20.78
N GLY A 267 -1.85 4.00 20.70
CA GLY A 267 -1.22 4.87 21.69
C GLY A 267 0.11 5.48 21.27
N LEU A 268 0.49 5.39 19.98
CA LEU A 268 1.65 6.11 19.46
C LEU A 268 1.40 7.63 19.54
N PRO A 269 2.31 8.44 20.13
CA PRO A 269 2.14 9.89 20.25
C PRO A 269 2.29 10.59 18.89
N VAL A 270 1.23 10.56 18.10
CA VAL A 270 1.15 11.22 16.81
C VAL A 270 0.35 12.51 16.94
N ARG A 271 1.04 13.63 16.78
CA ARG A 271 0.45 14.97 16.79
C ARG A 271 -0.51 15.16 15.62
N ARG A 272 0.00 14.89 14.38
CA ARG A 272 -0.79 14.96 13.15
C ARG A 272 -0.38 13.86 12.16
N LEU A 273 -1.37 13.31 11.51
CA LEU A 273 -1.23 12.60 10.25
C LEU A 273 -1.56 13.58 9.12
N ILE A 274 -0.53 13.97 8.36
CA ILE A 274 -0.65 14.96 7.30
C ILE A 274 -0.82 14.23 5.98
N LEU A 275 -2.03 14.26 5.47
CA LEU A 275 -2.44 13.61 4.23
C LEU A 275 -2.09 14.49 3.04
N ALA A 276 -1.24 14.00 2.16
CA ALA A 276 -0.87 14.67 0.92
C ALA A 276 -1.49 13.97 -0.28
N THR A 277 -2.29 14.69 -1.06
CA THR A 277 -2.82 14.22 -2.35
C THR A 277 -2.09 14.91 -3.50
N ASN A 278 -2.25 14.34 -4.69
CA ASN A 278 -1.95 15.03 -5.94
C ASN A 278 -3.20 15.77 -6.45
N GLU A 279 -3.30 16.01 -7.76
CA GLU A 279 -4.44 16.66 -8.40
C GLU A 279 -5.76 15.89 -8.19
N ASN A 280 -5.67 14.59 -7.88
CA ASN A 280 -6.81 13.74 -7.52
C ASN A 280 -7.11 13.88 -6.03
N ASP A 281 -7.75 14.95 -5.65
CA ASP A 281 -7.84 15.49 -4.30
C ASP A 281 -9.07 15.05 -3.47
N VAL A 282 -9.69 13.92 -3.81
CA VAL A 282 -10.90 13.39 -3.14
C VAL A 282 -10.75 13.33 -1.61
N LEU A 283 -9.59 12.89 -1.14
CA LEU A 283 -9.32 12.79 0.29
C LEU A 283 -9.06 14.14 0.94
N ASP A 284 -8.35 15.05 0.28
CA ASP A 284 -8.15 16.41 0.78
C ASP A 284 -9.49 17.15 0.89
N GLU A 285 -10.35 17.04 -0.12
CA GLU A 285 -11.73 17.56 -0.07
C GLU A 285 -12.46 17.04 1.16
N PHE A 286 -12.38 15.71 1.42
CA PHE A 286 -13.03 15.12 2.59
C PHE A 286 -12.51 15.70 3.91
N PHE A 287 -11.21 15.79 4.11
CA PHE A 287 -10.67 16.28 5.39
C PHE A 287 -10.95 17.77 5.62
N ARG A 288 -11.08 18.56 4.55
CA ARG A 288 -11.49 19.97 4.64
C ARG A 288 -13.00 20.15 4.86
N SER A 289 -13.84 19.40 4.14
CA SER A 289 -15.29 19.65 4.10
C SER A 289 -16.13 18.64 4.89
N GLY A 290 -15.62 17.44 5.14
CA GLY A 290 -16.38 16.31 5.66
C GLY A 290 -17.21 15.56 4.61
N LYS A 291 -17.16 16.00 3.34
CA LYS A 291 -17.88 15.37 2.24
C LYS A 291 -16.93 14.48 1.44
N TYR A 292 -17.29 13.21 1.31
CA TYR A 292 -16.53 12.25 0.51
C TYR A 292 -17.26 12.01 -0.81
N ARG A 293 -16.65 12.49 -1.91
CA ARG A 293 -17.22 12.42 -3.27
C ARG A 293 -16.35 11.57 -4.17
N VAL A 294 -16.91 10.49 -4.69
CA VAL A 294 -16.26 9.67 -5.71
C VAL A 294 -16.25 10.43 -7.04
N ARG A 295 -15.10 10.55 -7.67
CA ARG A 295 -14.98 11.21 -8.97
C ARG A 295 -15.27 10.22 -10.11
N GLN A 296 -15.85 10.72 -11.21
CA GLN A 296 -16.11 9.90 -12.39
C GLN A 296 -14.84 9.58 -13.19
N ALA A 297 -13.82 10.42 -13.09
CA ALA A 297 -12.54 10.24 -13.77
C ALA A 297 -11.39 10.67 -12.85
N THR A 298 -10.20 10.14 -13.13
CA THR A 298 -8.94 10.54 -12.53
C THR A 298 -8.08 11.29 -13.53
N ALA A 299 -7.37 12.32 -13.06
CA ALA A 299 -6.33 12.95 -13.84
C ALA A 299 -5.07 12.08 -13.82
N ALA A 300 -4.45 11.88 -14.98
CA ALA A 300 -3.13 11.26 -15.06
C ALA A 300 -2.06 12.26 -14.58
N THR A 301 -1.27 11.89 -13.58
CA THR A 301 -0.29 12.79 -12.97
C THR A 301 1.13 12.23 -13.00
N SER A 302 2.11 13.04 -12.60
CA SER A 302 3.49 12.59 -12.40
C SER A 302 3.72 11.84 -11.08
N SER A 303 2.70 11.68 -10.24
CA SER A 303 2.70 10.79 -9.06
C SER A 303 1.59 9.72 -9.15
N PRO A 304 1.67 8.81 -10.13
CA PRO A 304 0.55 7.98 -10.60
C PRO A 304 0.02 6.97 -9.58
N SER A 305 0.78 6.62 -8.55
CA SER A 305 0.28 5.71 -7.49
C SER A 305 -0.80 6.34 -6.61
N MET A 306 -1.03 7.64 -6.74
CA MET A 306 -2.08 8.40 -6.05
C MET A 306 -3.23 8.82 -6.98
N ASP A 307 -3.22 8.42 -8.26
CA ASP A 307 -4.29 8.69 -9.22
C ASP A 307 -5.49 7.80 -8.92
N ILE A 308 -6.35 8.27 -8.03
CA ILE A 308 -7.53 7.54 -7.58
C ILE A 308 -8.78 8.41 -7.62
N SER A 309 -9.92 7.82 -7.94
CA SER A 309 -11.25 8.43 -7.85
C SER A 309 -11.99 8.04 -6.56
N LYS A 310 -11.63 6.88 -6.00
CA LYS A 310 -12.18 6.32 -4.76
C LYS A 310 -11.07 5.63 -3.97
N ALA A 311 -10.86 6.02 -2.72
CA ALA A 311 -9.85 5.44 -1.85
C ALA A 311 -10.36 4.15 -1.18
N SER A 312 -9.80 3.00 -1.53
CA SER A 312 -10.30 1.69 -1.12
C SER A 312 -10.27 1.44 0.40
N ASN A 313 -9.31 2.02 1.14
CA ASN A 313 -9.22 1.83 2.60
C ASN A 313 -9.92 2.93 3.40
N PHE A 314 -10.50 3.93 2.75
CA PHE A 314 -11.22 5.00 3.43
C PHE A 314 -12.43 4.46 4.23
N GLU A 315 -13.03 3.37 3.76
CA GLU A 315 -14.12 2.67 4.45
C GLU A 315 -13.77 2.30 5.90
N ARG A 316 -12.52 1.89 6.17
CA ARG A 316 -12.07 1.57 7.52
C ARG A 316 -12.04 2.78 8.45
N TYR A 317 -11.58 3.91 7.93
CA TYR A 317 -11.58 5.15 8.69
C TYR A 317 -13.00 5.69 8.93
N ALA A 318 -13.85 5.60 7.91
CA ALA A 318 -15.27 5.95 8.05
C ALA A 318 -15.97 5.05 9.09
N PHE A 319 -15.60 3.76 9.19
CA PHE A 319 -16.10 2.87 10.23
C PHE A 319 -15.70 3.34 11.63
N ASP A 320 -14.45 3.75 11.83
CA ASP A 320 -14.02 4.31 13.12
C ASP A 320 -14.72 5.65 13.41
N LEU A 321 -14.99 6.50 12.40
CA LEU A 321 -15.73 7.75 12.56
C LEU A 321 -17.19 7.55 13.01
N VAL A 322 -17.85 6.49 12.54
CA VAL A 322 -19.22 6.13 12.99
C VAL A 322 -19.21 5.22 14.21
N GLU A 323 -18.19 5.36 15.07
CA GLU A 323 -18.05 4.63 16.33
C GLU A 323 -18.10 3.11 16.16
N ARG A 324 -17.67 2.62 14.98
CA ARG A 324 -17.59 1.20 14.61
C ARG A 324 -18.97 0.52 14.48
N GLU A 325 -20.01 1.33 14.22
CA GLU A 325 -21.37 0.87 13.98
C GLU A 325 -21.54 0.34 12.55
N GLY A 326 -21.35 -0.96 12.33
CA GLY A 326 -21.32 -1.59 11.01
C GLY A 326 -22.59 -1.38 10.19
N ARG A 327 -23.79 -1.40 10.81
CA ARG A 327 -25.05 -1.14 10.11
C ARG A 327 -25.15 0.30 9.61
N ALA A 328 -24.68 1.26 10.40
CA ALA A 328 -24.63 2.66 10.03
C ALA A 328 -23.69 2.86 8.83
N LEU A 329 -22.48 2.30 8.90
CA LEU A 329 -21.54 2.36 7.79
C LEU A 329 -22.09 1.67 6.54
N GLY A 330 -22.66 0.49 6.65
CA GLY A 330 -23.25 -0.25 5.52
C GLY A 330 -24.34 0.57 4.80
N SER A 331 -25.13 1.35 5.55
CA SER A 331 -26.13 2.28 4.97
C SER A 331 -25.47 3.45 4.24
N LEU A 332 -24.42 4.04 4.80
CA LEU A 332 -23.64 5.11 4.15
C LEU A 332 -22.96 4.60 2.88
N TRP A 333 -22.41 3.37 2.89
CA TRP A 333 -21.73 2.81 1.71
C TRP A 333 -22.70 2.49 0.56
N ARG A 334 -23.90 2.00 0.86
CA ARG A 334 -24.97 1.88 -0.16
C ARG A 334 -25.32 3.24 -0.77
N LYS A 335 -25.44 4.28 0.06
CA LYS A 335 -25.66 5.65 -0.44
C LYS A 335 -24.50 6.13 -1.30
N LEU A 336 -23.25 5.86 -0.92
CA LEU A 336 -22.08 6.19 -1.74
C LEU A 336 -22.09 5.50 -3.11
N GLU A 337 -22.62 4.27 -3.19
CA GLU A 337 -22.74 3.52 -4.45
C GLU A 337 -23.81 4.11 -5.37
N THR A 338 -24.88 4.69 -4.83
CA THR A 338 -25.96 5.31 -5.63
C THR A 338 -25.70 6.77 -5.95
N ASP A 339 -25.27 7.55 -4.97
CA ASP A 339 -25.21 9.02 -5.03
C ASP A 339 -23.79 9.52 -5.33
N ALA A 340 -22.79 8.62 -5.31
CA ALA A 340 -21.35 8.93 -5.43
C ALA A 340 -20.83 9.91 -4.34
N GLU A 341 -21.63 10.21 -3.32
CA GLU A 341 -21.30 11.13 -2.22
C GLU A 341 -21.87 10.66 -0.89
N ILE A 342 -21.10 10.86 0.19
CA ILE A 342 -21.58 10.82 1.58
C ILE A 342 -21.12 12.06 2.33
N ASP A 343 -21.95 12.54 3.26
CA ASP A 343 -21.65 13.68 4.13
C ASP A 343 -21.40 13.18 5.56
N LEU A 344 -20.17 13.37 6.04
CA LEU A 344 -19.70 13.06 7.38
C LEU A 344 -19.20 14.34 8.09
N SER A 345 -19.66 15.53 7.66
CA SER A 345 -19.16 16.82 8.14
C SER A 345 -19.38 17.05 9.64
N LEU A 346 -20.39 16.42 10.21
CA LEU A 346 -20.70 16.49 11.64
C LEU A 346 -19.79 15.62 12.52
N LEU A 347 -19.02 14.70 11.93
CA LEU A 347 -18.14 13.80 12.68
C LEU A 347 -16.74 14.42 12.87
N PRO A 348 -16.10 14.20 14.03
CA PRO A 348 -14.79 14.76 14.32
C PRO A 348 -13.70 14.08 13.49
N ARG A 349 -12.85 14.87 12.82
CA ARG A 349 -11.70 14.42 12.04
C ARG A 349 -10.36 14.80 12.70
N SER A 350 -10.32 14.71 14.04
CA SER A 350 -9.19 15.17 14.84
C SER A 350 -7.90 14.39 14.54
N GLY A 351 -6.77 15.10 14.59
CA GLY A 351 -5.43 14.53 14.40
C GLY A 351 -5.02 14.31 12.96
N PHE A 352 -5.83 14.77 12.00
CA PHE A 352 -5.46 14.86 10.60
C PHE A 352 -5.29 16.32 10.17
N ALA A 353 -4.36 16.52 9.22
CA ALA A 353 -4.28 17.67 8.36
C ALA A 353 -4.20 17.18 6.92
N SER A 354 -4.57 18.00 5.95
CA SER A 354 -4.51 17.58 4.55
C SER A 354 -4.14 18.72 3.62
N GLY A 355 -3.65 18.38 2.45
CA GLY A 355 -3.36 19.32 1.40
C GLY A 355 -3.16 18.64 0.06
N ARG A 356 -3.15 19.46 -0.98
CA ARG A 356 -2.96 19.06 -2.37
C ARG A 356 -1.64 19.57 -2.91
N SER A 357 -1.00 18.80 -3.76
CA SER A 357 0.20 19.14 -4.52
C SER A 357 -0.08 19.03 -6.02
N SER A 358 0.26 20.07 -6.76
CA SER A 358 0.19 20.09 -8.22
C SER A 358 1.50 19.61 -8.85
N HIS A 359 1.49 19.36 -10.17
CA HIS A 359 2.73 19.06 -10.91
C HIS A 359 3.80 20.14 -10.71
N ALA A 360 3.42 21.42 -10.75
CA ALA A 360 4.35 22.53 -10.52
C ALA A 360 4.94 22.50 -9.10
N ASP A 361 4.12 22.19 -8.09
CA ASP A 361 4.58 22.03 -6.70
C ASP A 361 5.58 20.88 -6.57
N ARG A 362 5.31 19.73 -7.22
CA ARG A 362 6.21 18.57 -7.24
C ARG A 362 7.58 18.94 -7.82
N ILE A 363 7.59 19.57 -9.00
CA ILE A 363 8.83 19.99 -9.66
C ILE A 363 9.61 21.00 -8.78
N ALA A 364 8.93 21.97 -8.19
CA ALA A 364 9.56 22.92 -7.28
C ALA A 364 10.12 22.23 -6.03
N THR A 365 9.38 21.29 -5.45
CA THR A 365 9.81 20.54 -4.25
C THR A 365 11.00 19.63 -4.57
N LEU A 366 11.01 18.92 -5.69
CA LEU A 366 12.14 18.12 -6.15
C LEU A 366 13.41 18.96 -6.25
N ARG A 367 13.31 20.15 -6.86
CA ARG A 367 14.44 21.11 -7.00
C ARG A 367 14.92 21.60 -5.64
N SER A 368 14.00 22.04 -4.78
CA SER A 368 14.36 22.62 -3.48
C SER A 368 14.97 21.59 -2.54
N VAL A 369 14.41 20.39 -2.46
CA VAL A 369 14.95 19.30 -1.63
C VAL A 369 16.35 18.90 -2.12
N HIS A 370 16.53 18.81 -3.44
CA HIS A 370 17.84 18.51 -4.00
C HIS A 370 18.86 19.62 -3.70
N ALA A 371 18.48 20.88 -3.88
CA ALA A 371 19.39 22.02 -3.66
C ALA A 371 19.75 22.21 -2.18
N LEU A 372 18.78 22.04 -1.27
CA LEU A 372 18.98 22.31 0.17
C LEU A 372 19.63 21.13 0.90
N TYR A 373 19.32 19.90 0.52
CA TYR A 373 19.70 18.71 1.29
C TYR A 373 20.56 17.72 0.52
N GLY A 374 20.82 17.94 -0.78
CA GLY A 374 21.59 17.02 -1.63
C GLY A 374 20.88 15.67 -1.88
N VAL A 375 19.57 15.59 -1.61
CA VAL A 375 18.77 14.36 -1.72
C VAL A 375 17.87 14.46 -2.94
N THR A 376 17.87 13.42 -3.78
CA THR A 376 16.88 13.27 -4.84
C THR A 376 15.76 12.35 -4.31
N ILE A 377 14.53 12.82 -4.33
CA ILE A 377 13.31 12.11 -3.91
C ILE A 377 12.45 11.81 -5.13
N ASP A 378 11.47 10.91 -4.98
CA ASP A 378 10.48 10.61 -6.02
C ASP A 378 9.30 11.61 -6.00
N PRO A 379 8.47 11.67 -7.07
CA PRO A 379 7.36 12.63 -7.15
C PRO A 379 6.30 12.48 -6.05
N HIS A 380 6.01 11.26 -5.58
CA HIS A 380 5.05 11.05 -4.51
C HIS A 380 5.59 11.56 -3.17
N THR A 381 6.85 11.29 -2.88
CA THR A 381 7.55 11.83 -1.71
C THR A 381 7.59 13.36 -1.75
N ALA A 382 7.71 13.96 -2.95
CA ALA A 382 7.66 15.42 -3.12
C ALA A 382 6.27 15.98 -2.72
N ASP A 383 5.17 15.33 -3.13
CA ASP A 383 3.82 15.69 -2.67
C ASP A 383 3.72 15.64 -1.14
N GLY A 384 4.25 14.57 -0.52
CA GLY A 384 4.30 14.43 0.94
C GLY A 384 5.08 15.52 1.65
N ILE A 385 6.28 15.86 1.15
CA ILE A 385 7.13 16.90 1.74
C ILE A 385 6.48 18.27 1.59
N LYS A 386 5.95 18.61 0.41
CA LYS A 386 5.27 19.89 0.14
C LYS A 386 4.17 20.15 1.16
N VAL A 387 3.22 19.22 1.25
CA VAL A 387 2.09 19.35 2.18
C VAL A 387 2.55 19.23 3.64
N GLY A 388 3.52 18.37 3.92
CA GLY A 388 4.10 18.24 5.25
C GLY A 388 4.69 19.54 5.78
N LEU A 389 5.42 20.27 4.94
CA LEU A 389 6.03 21.56 5.31
C LEU A 389 4.99 22.65 5.55
N GLU A 390 3.85 22.64 4.85
CA GLU A 390 2.75 23.59 5.07
C GLU A 390 2.08 23.41 6.44
N HIS A 391 2.13 22.18 6.99
CA HIS A 391 1.54 21.84 8.29
C HIS A 391 2.57 21.59 9.39
N ARG A 392 3.86 21.91 9.14
CA ARG A 392 4.93 21.71 10.12
C ARG A 392 4.75 22.62 11.33
N GLU A 393 4.83 22.02 12.53
CA GLU A 393 4.76 22.76 13.79
C GLU A 393 6.16 22.88 14.41
N ALA A 394 6.46 24.06 14.98
CA ALA A 394 7.72 24.26 15.70
C ALA A 394 7.80 23.34 16.93
N GLY A 395 8.95 22.72 17.12
CA GLY A 395 9.17 21.80 18.26
C GLY A 395 8.59 20.39 18.08
N VAL A 396 7.84 20.11 17.02
CA VAL A 396 7.32 18.77 16.70
C VAL A 396 8.07 18.22 15.49
N PRO A 397 8.80 17.10 15.63
CA PRO A 397 9.46 16.47 14.49
C PRO A 397 8.46 16.07 13.41
N LEU A 398 8.78 16.43 12.15
CA LEU A 398 8.05 16.01 10.97
C LEU A 398 8.79 14.86 10.28
N ILE A 399 8.13 13.72 10.16
CA ILE A 399 8.62 12.53 9.47
C ILE A 399 7.87 12.40 8.15
N CYS A 400 8.57 12.65 7.03
CA CYS A 400 8.03 12.44 5.69
C CYS A 400 8.29 11.00 5.25
N LEU A 401 7.29 10.32 4.72
CA LEU A 401 7.43 8.94 4.24
C LEU A 401 7.94 8.93 2.79
N GLU A 402 9.12 8.33 2.55
CA GLU A 402 9.64 8.08 1.22
C GLU A 402 8.99 6.81 0.66
N THR A 403 8.13 6.94 -0.33
CA THR A 403 7.27 5.85 -0.80
C THR A 403 7.77 5.13 -2.02
N ALA A 404 8.71 5.73 -2.77
CA ALA A 404 9.37 5.11 -3.92
C ALA A 404 10.76 5.70 -4.14
N LEU A 405 11.61 5.01 -4.93
CA LEU A 405 12.88 5.59 -5.38
C LEU A 405 12.71 6.37 -6.69
N PRO A 406 13.48 7.47 -6.88
CA PRO A 406 13.44 8.33 -8.07
C PRO A 406 13.65 7.57 -9.39
N ALA A 407 14.42 6.49 -9.39
CA ALA A 407 14.72 5.69 -10.58
C ALA A 407 13.47 5.17 -11.32
N LYS A 408 12.33 5.05 -10.63
CA LYS A 408 11.05 4.60 -11.20
C LYS A 408 10.36 5.70 -12.02
N PHE A 409 10.73 6.96 -11.82
CA PHE A 409 10.06 8.15 -12.36
C PHE A 409 11.06 9.08 -13.05
N ALA A 410 11.93 8.50 -13.89
CA ALA A 410 13.07 9.20 -14.52
C ALA A 410 12.65 10.46 -15.29
N ASP A 411 11.52 10.44 -16.00
CA ASP A 411 11.05 11.57 -16.80
C ASP A 411 10.78 12.82 -15.92
N THR A 412 10.09 12.62 -14.80
CA THR A 412 9.80 13.72 -13.85
C THR A 412 11.08 14.23 -13.18
N ILE A 413 12.02 13.33 -12.86
CA ILE A 413 13.31 13.73 -12.27
C ILE A 413 14.15 14.49 -13.29
N ARG A 414 14.15 14.07 -14.55
CA ARG A 414 14.84 14.76 -15.65
C ARG A 414 14.26 16.16 -15.89
N GLU A 415 12.94 16.28 -15.87
CA GLU A 415 12.25 17.59 -15.95
C GLU A 415 12.63 18.51 -14.79
N ALA A 416 12.66 17.97 -13.57
CA ALA A 416 12.97 18.77 -12.39
C ALA A 416 14.45 19.16 -12.31
N LEU A 417 15.38 18.23 -12.55
CA LEU A 417 16.80 18.38 -12.23
C LEU A 417 17.73 18.39 -13.44
N GLY A 418 17.21 18.22 -14.66
CA GLY A 418 18.00 18.16 -15.90
C GLY A 418 18.95 16.95 -16.02
N ARG A 419 18.74 15.91 -15.22
CA ARG A 419 19.61 14.73 -15.18
C ARG A 419 18.84 13.45 -14.87
N GLU A 420 19.42 12.30 -15.23
CA GLU A 420 18.88 10.99 -14.87
C GLU A 420 18.99 10.76 -13.34
N PRO A 421 17.97 10.13 -12.71
CA PRO A 421 18.09 9.67 -11.35
C PRO A 421 19.11 8.54 -11.23
N ALA A 422 19.81 8.46 -10.08
CA ALA A 422 20.68 7.35 -9.78
C ALA A 422 19.86 6.04 -9.74
N ARG A 423 20.40 5.00 -10.40
CA ARG A 423 19.81 3.64 -10.37
C ARG A 423 20.63 2.75 -9.46
N PRO A 424 20.04 1.95 -8.58
CA PRO A 424 20.75 0.90 -7.87
C PRO A 424 21.37 -0.08 -8.88
N ALA A 425 22.60 -0.56 -8.60
CA ALA A 425 23.36 -1.40 -9.52
C ALA A 425 22.58 -2.65 -10.01
N ALA A 426 21.76 -3.24 -9.14
CA ALA A 426 20.92 -4.39 -9.47
C ALA A 426 19.88 -4.13 -10.58
N PHE A 427 19.60 -2.86 -10.92
CA PHE A 427 18.62 -2.43 -11.93
C PHE A 427 19.25 -1.73 -13.13
N ALA A 428 20.58 -1.72 -13.24
CA ALA A 428 21.28 -0.98 -14.31
C ALA A 428 20.90 -1.47 -15.72
N ASP A 429 20.63 -2.76 -15.88
CA ASP A 429 20.31 -3.44 -17.14
C ASP A 429 18.85 -3.94 -17.22
N LEU A 430 17.99 -3.50 -16.33
CA LEU A 430 16.66 -4.07 -16.12
C LEU A 430 15.83 -4.16 -17.41
N GLU A 431 15.74 -3.06 -18.18
CA GLU A 431 14.94 -2.98 -19.40
C GLU A 431 15.55 -3.79 -20.58
N LYS A 432 16.81 -4.25 -20.44
CA LYS A 432 17.51 -5.10 -21.43
C LYS A 432 17.29 -6.59 -21.18
N ARG A 433 16.77 -6.96 -20.00
CA ARG A 433 16.52 -8.36 -19.65
C ARG A 433 15.42 -8.95 -20.52
N PRO A 434 15.45 -10.26 -20.79
CA PRO A 434 14.35 -10.93 -21.50
C PRO A 434 13.02 -10.66 -20.78
N GLN A 435 12.01 -10.24 -21.53
CA GLN A 435 10.69 -9.95 -20.99
C GLN A 435 9.69 -11.02 -21.43
N ARG A 436 8.84 -11.45 -20.51
CA ARG A 436 7.81 -12.47 -20.71
C ARG A 436 6.43 -11.91 -20.34
N TYR A 437 5.57 -11.79 -21.33
CA TYR A 437 4.17 -11.39 -21.18
C TYR A 437 3.35 -11.88 -22.36
N GLU A 438 2.03 -11.97 -22.22
CA GLU A 438 1.08 -12.25 -23.31
C GLU A 438 0.20 -11.01 -23.54
N VAL A 439 0.08 -10.58 -24.80
CA VAL A 439 -0.81 -9.46 -25.17
C VAL A 439 -2.20 -10.03 -25.47
N ILE A 440 -3.21 -9.47 -24.80
CA ILE A 440 -4.61 -9.89 -24.95
C ILE A 440 -5.52 -8.69 -25.23
N GLU A 441 -6.69 -8.97 -25.83
CA GLU A 441 -7.77 -7.97 -25.94
C GLU A 441 -8.46 -7.79 -24.58
N ALA A 442 -9.21 -6.68 -24.41
CA ALA A 442 -9.96 -6.37 -23.19
C ALA A 442 -11.20 -7.29 -23.03
N ASP A 443 -10.96 -8.59 -22.86
CA ASP A 443 -11.97 -9.64 -22.75
C ASP A 443 -11.74 -10.51 -21.51
N ALA A 444 -12.70 -10.51 -20.56
CA ALA A 444 -12.62 -11.29 -19.34
C ALA A 444 -12.59 -12.83 -19.60
N GLU A 445 -13.22 -13.28 -20.70
CA GLU A 445 -13.19 -14.69 -21.08
C GLU A 445 -11.81 -15.11 -21.60
N ALA A 446 -11.05 -14.20 -22.23
CA ALA A 446 -9.66 -14.47 -22.59
C ALA A 446 -8.79 -14.69 -21.33
N VAL A 447 -9.01 -13.92 -20.27
CA VAL A 447 -8.33 -14.10 -18.98
C VAL A 447 -8.68 -15.44 -18.34
N LYS A 448 -9.97 -15.83 -18.32
CA LYS A 448 -10.42 -17.12 -17.80
C LYS A 448 -9.76 -18.28 -18.55
N ARG A 449 -9.80 -18.26 -19.87
CA ARG A 449 -9.14 -19.29 -20.71
C ARG A 449 -7.64 -19.37 -20.44
N PHE A 450 -6.98 -18.23 -20.21
CA PHE A 450 -5.56 -18.22 -19.87
C PHE A 450 -5.32 -18.93 -18.52
N ILE A 451 -6.08 -18.59 -17.48
CA ILE A 451 -5.99 -19.21 -16.15
C ILE A 451 -6.21 -20.73 -16.25
N GLU A 452 -7.22 -21.19 -17.01
CA GLU A 452 -7.51 -22.61 -17.24
C GLU A 452 -6.34 -23.35 -17.90
N ARG A 453 -5.72 -22.75 -18.92
CA ARG A 453 -4.53 -23.35 -19.59
C ARG A 453 -3.38 -23.53 -18.60
N GLN A 454 -3.13 -22.53 -17.73
CA GLN A 454 -2.04 -22.60 -16.75
C GLN A 454 -2.37 -23.60 -15.60
N ALA A 455 -3.65 -23.76 -15.24
CA ALA A 455 -4.07 -24.73 -14.25
C ALA A 455 -3.96 -26.18 -14.78
N ALA A 456 -4.23 -26.40 -16.08
CA ALA A 456 -4.12 -27.72 -16.71
C ALA A 456 -2.68 -28.19 -16.97
N ALA A 457 -1.72 -27.26 -16.96
CA ALA A 457 -0.29 -27.56 -17.15
C ALA A 457 0.44 -27.99 -15.87
N ARG A 458 -0.27 -28.12 -14.76
CA ARG A 458 0.18 -28.64 -13.47
C ARG A 458 -0.18 -30.11 -13.31
#